data_f4280b3647561b244975f1005b1df930
#
_entry.id   f4280b3647561b244975f1005b1df930
#
_cell.length_a   1.000
_cell.length_b   1.000
_cell.length_c   1.000
_cell.angle_alpha   90.00
_cell.angle_beta   90.00
_cell.angle_gamma   90.00
#
_symmetry.space_group_name_H-M   'P 1'
#
loop_
_entity.id
_entity.type
_entity.pdbx_description
1 polymer ?
#
loop_
_entity_poly.entity_id
_entity_poly.type
_entity_poly.pdbx_seq_one_letter_code
_entity_poly.pdbx_strand_id
1 'polypeptide(L)'
;MAEAALKEAPAAEEERELTDGFHLIIDALKLNGVKTIYAVPGIPITDFLRMSQAEGLRVLSFRHEQNAGYAASIAGYLTKQPGICLTVSAPGFLNGLTALAHATTNCFPMILISGSSEREIVDLQQGDYEEMDQLAIAKPLCKAAFRVLHAEDIGVGIARAIRAAVSGRPGGVYLDMPAKLFAQAIDSALAKNTLISDFLPASASIVCGNSLAGRSR
;
A
#
# COMPACT_ATOMS: atom_id res chain seq x y z
N MET A 1 -44.56 46.20 -22.87
CA MET A 1 -43.26 45.65 -23.22
C MET A 1 -42.94 44.59 -22.18
N ALA A 2 -43.11 43.30 -22.55
CA ALA A 2 -42.84 42.18 -21.65
C ALA A 2 -41.43 41.66 -21.99
N GLU A 3 -40.53 41.77 -21.03
CA GLU A 3 -39.16 41.30 -21.10
C GLU A 3 -39.18 39.82 -20.82
N ALA A 4 -38.93 39.00 -21.86
CA ALA A 4 -38.85 37.55 -21.75
C ALA A 4 -37.50 37.17 -21.11
N ALA A 5 -37.52 36.80 -19.86
CA ALA A 5 -36.38 36.19 -19.20
C ALA A 5 -36.03 34.86 -19.89
N LEU A 6 -34.91 34.83 -20.58
CA LEU A 6 -34.28 33.57 -21.06
C LEU A 6 -33.88 32.73 -19.84
N LYS A 7 -34.62 31.64 -19.62
CA LYS A 7 -34.15 30.58 -18.72
C LYS A 7 -32.94 29.92 -19.37
N GLU A 8 -31.75 30.11 -18.80
CA GLU A 8 -30.59 29.31 -19.10
C GLU A 8 -30.93 27.82 -18.81
N ALA A 9 -30.73 26.96 -19.80
CA ALA A 9 -30.84 25.53 -19.63
C ALA A 9 -29.75 25.09 -18.62
N PRO A 10 -30.06 24.15 -17.70
CA PRO A 10 -29.04 23.62 -16.83
C PRO A 10 -27.93 23.00 -17.69
N ALA A 11 -26.68 23.37 -17.40
CA ALA A 11 -25.51 22.76 -18.00
C ALA A 11 -25.61 21.22 -17.84
N ALA A 12 -25.45 20.49 -18.92
CA ALA A 12 -25.40 19.03 -18.86
C ALA A 12 -24.31 18.64 -17.85
N GLU A 13 -24.70 17.93 -16.80
CA GLU A 13 -23.75 17.29 -15.90
C GLU A 13 -22.94 16.31 -16.76
N GLU A 14 -21.67 16.59 -16.96
CA GLU A 14 -20.74 15.63 -17.56
C GLU A 14 -20.80 14.35 -16.71
N GLU A 15 -21.19 13.23 -17.29
CA GLU A 15 -21.14 11.91 -16.65
C GLU A 15 -19.69 11.65 -16.23
N ARG A 16 -19.39 11.79 -14.95
CA ARG A 16 -18.06 11.49 -14.41
C ARG A 16 -17.90 9.98 -14.32
N GLU A 17 -16.92 9.45 -15.01
CA GLU A 17 -16.50 8.06 -14.83
C GLU A 17 -15.91 7.90 -13.44
N LEU A 18 -16.47 7.00 -12.62
CA LEU A 18 -16.01 6.75 -11.26
C LEU A 18 -15.19 5.46 -11.19
N THR A 19 -14.17 5.47 -10.37
CA THR A 19 -13.41 4.31 -9.90
C THR A 19 -13.49 4.25 -8.37
N ASP A 20 -12.79 3.31 -7.75
CA ASP A 20 -12.69 3.21 -6.30
C ASP A 20 -11.25 2.94 -5.83
N GLY A 21 -11.06 2.96 -4.52
CA GLY A 21 -9.74 2.74 -3.93
C GLY A 21 -9.19 1.35 -4.21
N PHE A 22 -10.02 0.31 -4.33
CA PHE A 22 -9.56 -1.03 -4.67
C PHE A 22 -8.89 -1.06 -6.04
N HIS A 23 -9.57 -0.54 -7.07
CA HIS A 23 -9.04 -0.48 -8.43
C HIS A 23 -7.79 0.39 -8.49
N LEU A 24 -7.79 1.53 -7.79
CA LEU A 24 -6.63 2.43 -7.80
C LEU A 24 -5.39 1.79 -7.17
N ILE A 25 -5.54 1.01 -6.08
CA ILE A 25 -4.43 0.24 -5.51
C ILE A 25 -3.92 -0.81 -6.50
N ILE A 26 -4.83 -1.55 -7.14
CA ILE A 26 -4.48 -2.59 -8.12
C ILE A 26 -3.72 -1.98 -9.29
N ASP A 27 -4.23 -0.90 -9.85
CA ASP A 27 -3.60 -0.20 -10.98
C ASP A 27 -2.22 0.34 -10.60
N ALA A 28 -2.08 0.96 -9.43
CA ALA A 28 -0.81 1.45 -8.95
C ALA A 28 0.22 0.32 -8.77
N LEU A 29 -0.19 -0.83 -8.22
CA LEU A 29 0.67 -1.99 -8.06
C LEU A 29 1.08 -2.57 -9.41
N LYS A 30 0.14 -2.76 -10.34
CA LYS A 30 0.39 -3.29 -11.70
C LYS A 30 1.32 -2.35 -12.49
N LEU A 31 1.06 -1.04 -12.44
CA LEU A 31 1.89 -0.02 -13.10
C LEU A 31 3.35 -0.07 -12.62
N ASN A 32 3.56 -0.41 -11.36
CA ASN A 32 4.88 -0.56 -10.76
C ASN A 32 5.44 -1.99 -10.84
N GLY A 33 4.89 -2.84 -11.69
CA GLY A 33 5.43 -4.16 -12.01
C GLY A 33 5.18 -5.24 -10.97
N VAL A 34 4.33 -4.98 -9.96
CA VAL A 34 3.93 -5.98 -8.98
C VAL A 34 3.09 -7.06 -9.66
N LYS A 35 3.44 -8.33 -9.42
CA LYS A 35 2.75 -9.49 -9.99
C LYS A 35 2.13 -10.39 -8.93
N THR A 36 2.58 -10.29 -7.69
CA THR A 36 2.20 -11.20 -6.62
C THR A 36 1.97 -10.45 -5.32
N ILE A 37 0.87 -10.79 -4.64
CA ILE A 37 0.52 -10.33 -3.30
C ILE A 37 0.54 -11.52 -2.35
N TYR A 38 1.16 -11.39 -1.19
CA TYR A 38 1.22 -12.38 -0.12
C TYR A 38 0.31 -11.90 1.01
N ALA A 39 -0.70 -12.68 1.40
CA ALA A 39 -1.74 -12.18 2.30
C ALA A 39 -2.35 -13.24 3.21
N VAL A 40 -2.97 -12.77 4.29
CA VAL A 40 -3.99 -13.52 5.02
C VAL A 40 -5.31 -12.76 4.83
N PRO A 41 -6.32 -13.39 4.16
CA PRO A 41 -7.59 -12.73 3.91
C PRO A 41 -8.34 -12.39 5.20
N GLY A 42 -9.06 -11.28 5.21
CA GLY A 42 -9.90 -10.81 6.31
C GLY A 42 -10.44 -9.41 6.04
N ILE A 43 -11.19 -8.83 6.95
CA ILE A 43 -11.72 -7.48 6.83
C ILE A 43 -10.58 -6.47 7.10
N PRO A 44 -10.45 -5.38 6.32
CA PRO A 44 -11.27 -4.95 5.18
C PRO A 44 -10.73 -5.40 3.81
N ILE A 45 -9.73 -6.30 3.75
CA ILE A 45 -8.94 -6.58 2.55
C ILE A 45 -9.45 -7.77 1.70
N THR A 46 -10.49 -8.49 2.14
CA THR A 46 -10.97 -9.69 1.41
C THR A 46 -11.42 -9.36 -0.01
N ASP A 47 -12.22 -8.32 -0.19
CA ASP A 47 -12.68 -7.90 -1.51
C ASP A 47 -11.54 -7.40 -2.39
N PHE A 48 -10.60 -6.67 -1.80
CA PHE A 48 -9.39 -6.25 -2.51
C PHE A 48 -8.61 -7.44 -3.09
N LEU A 49 -8.43 -8.51 -2.29
CA LEU A 49 -7.71 -9.70 -2.76
C LEU A 49 -8.47 -10.41 -3.88
N ARG A 50 -9.80 -10.51 -3.78
CA ARG A 50 -10.66 -11.10 -4.81
C ARG A 50 -10.58 -10.31 -6.11
N MET A 51 -10.68 -8.98 -6.05
CA MET A 51 -10.57 -8.10 -7.20
C MET A 51 -9.17 -8.15 -7.81
N SER A 52 -8.12 -8.15 -6.99
CA SER A 52 -6.74 -8.30 -7.44
C SER A 52 -6.53 -9.57 -8.27
N GLN A 53 -7.14 -10.71 -7.87
CA GLN A 53 -7.09 -11.95 -8.66
C GLN A 53 -7.84 -11.81 -9.99
N ALA A 54 -9.03 -11.20 -9.98
CA ALA A 54 -9.80 -10.96 -11.18
C ALA A 54 -9.06 -10.09 -12.20
N GLU A 55 -8.27 -9.13 -11.69
CA GLU A 55 -7.43 -8.22 -12.46
C GLU A 55 -6.04 -8.79 -12.84
N GLY A 56 -5.81 -10.08 -12.56
CA GLY A 56 -4.63 -10.82 -13.01
C GLY A 56 -3.42 -10.75 -12.08
N LEU A 57 -3.54 -10.19 -10.87
CA LEU A 57 -2.50 -10.32 -9.84
C LEU A 57 -2.57 -11.71 -9.20
N ARG A 58 -1.41 -12.32 -8.97
CA ARG A 58 -1.33 -13.58 -8.24
C ARG A 58 -1.44 -13.32 -6.74
N VAL A 59 -2.49 -13.82 -6.09
CA VAL A 59 -2.66 -13.77 -4.65
C VAL A 59 -2.27 -15.11 -4.03
N LEU A 60 -1.30 -15.07 -3.12
CA LEU A 60 -0.87 -16.22 -2.32
C LEU A 60 -1.39 -16.06 -0.90
N SER A 61 -2.37 -16.87 -0.54
CA SER A 61 -2.97 -16.87 0.80
C SER A 61 -2.18 -17.75 1.76
N PHE A 62 -1.94 -17.22 2.94
CA PHE A 62 -1.26 -17.88 4.06
C PHE A 62 -2.22 -18.07 5.23
N ARG A 63 -1.79 -18.85 6.23
CA ARG A 63 -2.53 -19.08 7.46
C ARG A 63 -2.06 -18.20 8.62
N HIS A 64 -0.98 -17.44 8.40
CA HIS A 64 -0.40 -16.54 9.38
C HIS A 64 0.35 -15.42 8.66
N GLU A 65 0.15 -14.19 9.10
CA GLU A 65 0.68 -12.98 8.45
C GLU A 65 2.21 -12.91 8.50
N GLN A 66 2.83 -13.40 9.56
CA GLN A 66 4.28 -13.50 9.65
C GLN A 66 4.85 -14.33 8.50
N ASN A 67 4.22 -15.47 8.18
CA ASN A 67 4.66 -16.32 7.08
C ASN A 67 4.46 -15.65 5.72
N ALA A 68 3.34 -14.96 5.53
CA ALA A 68 3.10 -14.15 4.34
C ALA A 68 4.17 -13.07 4.19
N GLY A 69 4.50 -12.37 5.27
CA GLY A 69 5.53 -11.33 5.30
C GLY A 69 6.93 -11.88 5.02
N TYR A 70 7.31 -13.01 5.59
CA TYR A 70 8.61 -13.64 5.27
C TYR A 70 8.67 -14.06 3.80
N ALA A 71 7.61 -14.65 3.25
CA ALA A 71 7.56 -15.00 1.84
C ALA A 71 7.68 -13.76 0.94
N ALA A 72 6.99 -12.66 1.27
CA ALA A 72 7.12 -11.38 0.57
C ALA A 72 8.55 -10.84 0.65
N SER A 73 9.16 -10.83 1.84
CA SER A 73 10.50 -10.28 2.04
C SER A 73 11.57 -11.07 1.26
N ILE A 74 11.49 -12.40 1.25
CA ILE A 74 12.39 -13.26 0.48
C ILE A 74 12.16 -13.08 -1.04
N ALA A 75 10.91 -13.00 -1.47
CA ALA A 75 10.62 -12.68 -2.87
C ALA A 75 11.24 -11.34 -3.27
N GLY A 76 11.12 -10.33 -2.43
CA GLY A 76 11.76 -9.04 -2.64
C GLY A 76 13.26 -9.11 -2.75
N TYR A 77 13.91 -9.87 -1.88
CA TYR A 77 15.36 -10.11 -1.93
C TYR A 77 15.79 -10.77 -3.23
N LEU A 78 15.07 -11.80 -3.67
CA LEU A 78 15.41 -12.56 -4.87
C LEU A 78 15.14 -11.79 -6.17
N THR A 79 14.01 -11.06 -6.23
CA THR A 79 13.60 -10.35 -7.45
C THR A 79 14.17 -8.93 -7.55
N LYS A 80 14.68 -8.38 -6.45
CA LYS A 80 15.11 -6.98 -6.32
C LYS A 80 13.96 -5.96 -6.50
N GLN A 81 12.72 -6.45 -6.42
CA GLN A 81 11.50 -5.66 -6.41
C GLN A 81 10.83 -5.80 -5.05
N PRO A 82 10.09 -4.81 -4.55
CA PRO A 82 9.44 -4.95 -3.25
C PRO A 82 8.44 -6.12 -3.24
N GLY A 83 8.59 -7.05 -2.30
CA GLY A 83 7.54 -8.02 -2.04
C GLY A 83 6.37 -7.36 -1.32
N ILE A 84 5.15 -7.61 -1.76
CA ILE A 84 3.94 -7.00 -1.20
C ILE A 84 3.28 -7.98 -0.23
N CYS A 85 3.28 -7.61 1.05
CA CYS A 85 2.50 -8.31 2.08
C CYS A 85 1.28 -7.49 2.44
N LEU A 86 0.10 -8.13 2.45
CA LEU A 86 -1.15 -7.49 2.79
C LEU A 86 -1.76 -8.16 4.01
N THR A 87 -2.16 -7.37 5.00
CA THR A 87 -2.74 -7.85 6.26
C THR A 87 -4.02 -7.11 6.61
N VAL A 88 -4.84 -7.72 7.44
CA VAL A 88 -5.95 -7.04 8.11
C VAL A 88 -5.44 -6.06 9.16
N SER A 89 -6.33 -5.23 9.68
CA SER A 89 -6.06 -4.27 10.76
C SER A 89 -5.63 -4.98 12.05
N ALA A 90 -5.06 -4.23 12.95
CA ALA A 90 -4.67 -4.59 14.32
C ALA A 90 -3.99 -5.98 14.44
N PRO A 91 -4.68 -7.11 14.73
CA PRO A 91 -3.98 -8.38 14.97
C PRO A 91 -3.18 -8.87 13.76
N GLY A 92 -3.70 -8.70 12.54
CA GLY A 92 -2.99 -9.08 11.32
C GLY A 92 -1.77 -8.20 11.06
N PHE A 93 -1.91 -6.90 11.26
CA PHE A 93 -0.80 -5.97 11.21
C PHE A 93 0.29 -6.35 12.23
N LEU A 94 -0.07 -6.58 13.50
CA LEU A 94 0.89 -6.96 14.55
C LEU A 94 1.65 -8.25 14.20
N ASN A 95 0.95 -9.26 13.68
CA ASN A 95 1.57 -10.50 13.23
C ASN A 95 2.53 -10.28 12.06
N GLY A 96 2.26 -9.31 11.18
CA GLY A 96 3.12 -8.94 10.05
C GLY A 96 4.38 -8.19 10.43
N LEU A 97 4.40 -7.53 11.60
CA LEU A 97 5.52 -6.66 12.03
C LEU A 97 6.85 -7.41 12.19
N THR A 98 6.82 -8.66 12.63
CA THR A 98 8.04 -9.47 12.78
C THR A 98 8.77 -9.59 11.43
N ALA A 99 8.02 -9.87 10.36
CA ALA A 99 8.59 -9.96 9.02
C ALA A 99 9.04 -8.59 8.49
N LEU A 100 8.33 -7.52 8.80
CA LEU A 100 8.69 -6.15 8.44
C LEU A 100 10.03 -5.74 9.08
N ALA A 101 10.18 -5.98 10.37
CA ALA A 101 11.43 -5.73 11.11
C ALA A 101 12.59 -6.56 10.57
N HIS A 102 12.35 -7.84 10.28
CA HIS A 102 13.33 -8.72 9.65
C HIS A 102 13.76 -8.19 8.27
N ALA A 103 12.81 -7.81 7.41
CA ALA A 103 13.10 -7.23 6.10
C ALA A 103 13.95 -5.97 6.20
N THR A 104 13.66 -5.12 7.19
CA THR A 104 14.41 -3.89 7.46
C THR A 104 15.85 -4.17 7.87
N THR A 105 16.04 -5.08 8.83
CA THR A 105 17.37 -5.44 9.34
C THR A 105 18.24 -6.09 8.26
N ASN A 106 17.63 -6.96 7.43
CA ASN A 106 18.34 -7.72 6.41
C ASN A 106 18.40 -7.05 5.03
N CYS A 107 17.91 -5.81 4.91
CA CYS A 107 17.90 -5.06 3.64
C CYS A 107 17.09 -5.75 2.53
N PHE A 108 15.98 -6.39 2.89
CA PHE A 108 15.09 -7.02 1.94
C PHE A 108 13.98 -6.02 1.56
N PRO A 109 13.81 -5.67 0.28
CA PRO A 109 12.75 -4.74 -0.12
C PRO A 109 11.39 -5.41 0.06
N MET A 110 10.57 -4.86 0.97
CA MET A 110 9.24 -5.36 1.29
C MET A 110 8.32 -4.18 1.61
N ILE A 111 7.06 -4.29 1.23
CA ILE A 111 6.02 -3.37 1.65
C ILE A 111 4.96 -4.16 2.40
N LEU A 112 4.73 -3.80 3.66
CA LEU A 112 3.59 -4.25 4.43
C LEU A 112 2.48 -3.22 4.27
N ILE A 113 1.40 -3.60 3.60
CA ILE A 113 0.18 -2.81 3.49
C ILE A 113 -0.83 -3.40 4.46
N SER A 114 -1.42 -2.60 5.32
CA SER A 114 -2.52 -3.08 6.16
C SER A 114 -3.72 -2.13 6.11
N GLY A 115 -4.90 -2.71 6.27
CA GLY A 115 -6.05 -1.93 6.68
C GLY A 115 -5.79 -1.28 8.05
N SER A 116 -6.49 -0.22 8.36
CA SER A 116 -6.47 0.41 9.67
C SER A 116 -7.81 1.05 9.99
N SER A 117 -8.05 1.28 11.27
CA SER A 117 -9.15 2.13 11.72
C SER A 117 -8.95 3.56 11.22
N GLU A 118 -10.04 4.27 11.12
CA GLU A 118 -10.01 5.65 10.67
C GLU A 118 -9.28 6.55 11.67
N ARG A 119 -8.61 7.54 11.16
CA ARG A 119 -7.81 8.44 11.99
C ARG A 119 -8.65 9.12 13.07
N GLU A 120 -9.85 9.55 12.72
CA GLU A 120 -10.76 10.19 13.65
C GLU A 120 -11.11 9.28 14.83
N ILE A 121 -11.24 7.98 14.61
CA ILE A 121 -11.49 6.98 15.65
C ILE A 121 -10.26 6.82 16.54
N VAL A 122 -9.08 6.65 15.94
CA VAL A 122 -7.82 6.45 16.65
C VAL A 122 -7.42 7.68 17.48
N ASP A 123 -7.45 8.86 16.86
CA ASP A 123 -7.04 10.11 17.51
C ASP A 123 -7.96 10.50 18.67
N LEU A 124 -9.26 10.16 18.58
CA LEU A 124 -10.26 10.47 19.61
C LEU A 124 -10.51 9.31 20.60
N GLN A 125 -9.87 8.17 20.41
CA GLN A 125 -10.02 6.96 21.24
C GLN A 125 -11.49 6.56 21.43
N GLN A 126 -12.23 6.47 20.32
CA GLN A 126 -13.67 6.20 20.34
C GLN A 126 -14.01 4.75 20.60
N GLY A 127 -13.05 3.83 20.62
CA GLY A 127 -13.26 2.43 20.95
C GLY A 127 -13.79 1.61 19.78
N ASP A 128 -13.10 1.61 18.65
CA ASP A 128 -13.35 0.66 17.57
C ASP A 128 -12.71 -0.69 17.87
N TYR A 129 -13.27 -1.76 17.30
CA TYR A 129 -12.81 -3.14 17.50
C TYR A 129 -11.32 -3.35 17.20
N GLU A 130 -10.81 -2.66 16.22
CA GLU A 130 -9.41 -2.77 15.77
C GLU A 130 -8.65 -1.44 15.93
N GLU A 131 -9.11 -0.59 16.85
CA GLU A 131 -8.49 0.70 17.11
C GLU A 131 -7.05 0.53 17.59
N MET A 132 -6.11 1.07 16.80
CA MET A 132 -4.68 1.03 17.10
C MET A 132 -3.94 2.05 16.25
N ASP A 133 -3.00 2.80 16.85
CA ASP A 133 -2.08 3.63 16.06
C ASP A 133 -0.99 2.77 15.41
N GLN A 134 -1.39 2.07 14.35
CA GLN A 134 -0.50 1.18 13.60
C GLN A 134 0.70 1.92 13.01
N LEU A 135 0.50 3.17 12.58
CA LEU A 135 1.58 3.99 12.03
C LEU A 135 2.67 4.27 13.07
N ALA A 136 2.30 4.66 14.29
CA ALA A 136 3.25 4.90 15.37
C ALA A 136 3.99 3.62 15.76
N ILE A 137 3.29 2.49 15.82
CA ILE A 137 3.87 1.18 16.16
C ILE A 137 4.86 0.71 15.08
N ALA A 138 4.56 0.92 13.79
CA ALA A 138 5.43 0.48 12.70
C ALA A 138 6.72 1.32 12.57
N LYS A 139 6.67 2.62 12.86
CA LYS A 139 7.79 3.56 12.64
C LYS A 139 9.15 3.07 13.14
N PRO A 140 9.31 2.56 14.37
CA PRO A 140 10.61 2.10 14.88
C PRO A 140 11.09 0.78 14.26
N LEU A 141 10.23 0.04 13.57
CA LEU A 141 10.50 -1.31 13.06
C LEU A 141 10.77 -1.36 11.57
N CYS A 142 10.58 -0.26 10.86
CA CYS A 142 10.70 -0.22 9.41
C CYS A 142 11.58 0.92 8.92
N LYS A 143 11.99 0.85 7.67
CA LYS A 143 12.78 1.90 7.01
C LYS A 143 11.99 3.19 6.84
N ALA A 144 10.71 3.06 6.53
CA ALA A 144 9.78 4.17 6.38
C ALA A 144 8.34 3.69 6.64
N ALA A 145 7.52 4.59 7.17
CA ALA A 145 6.10 4.34 7.40
C ALA A 145 5.29 5.53 6.88
N PHE A 146 4.26 5.24 6.11
CA PHE A 146 3.38 6.24 5.51
C PHE A 146 1.93 5.88 5.76
N ARG A 147 1.06 6.88 5.88
CA ARG A 147 -0.40 6.73 5.87
C ARG A 147 -0.95 7.44 4.66
N VAL A 148 -1.88 6.81 3.95
CA VAL A 148 -2.71 7.45 2.93
C VAL A 148 -3.87 8.12 3.63
N LEU A 149 -4.10 9.40 3.36
CA LEU A 149 -5.15 10.19 4.02
C LEU A 149 -6.39 10.34 3.14
N HIS A 150 -6.20 10.40 1.83
CA HIS A 150 -7.26 10.58 0.85
C HIS A 150 -7.16 9.51 -0.24
N ALA A 151 -8.30 9.07 -0.75
CA ALA A 151 -8.32 7.98 -1.74
C ALA A 151 -7.60 8.37 -3.04
N GLU A 152 -7.65 9.64 -3.43
CA GLU A 152 -6.92 10.18 -4.58
C GLU A 152 -5.39 10.11 -4.42
N ASP A 153 -4.87 10.02 -3.19
CA ASP A 153 -3.43 9.94 -2.92
C ASP A 153 -2.89 8.49 -2.93
N ILE A 154 -3.74 7.50 -3.15
CA ILE A 154 -3.35 6.07 -3.12
C ILE A 154 -2.21 5.80 -4.11
N GLY A 155 -2.32 6.27 -5.35
CA GLY A 155 -1.30 6.06 -6.39
C GLY A 155 0.06 6.61 -5.97
N VAL A 156 0.10 7.84 -5.49
CA VAL A 156 1.32 8.50 -4.96
C VAL A 156 1.85 7.75 -3.74
N GLY A 157 0.98 7.32 -2.83
CA GLY A 157 1.35 6.58 -1.62
C GLY A 157 2.07 5.27 -1.95
N ILE A 158 1.55 4.51 -2.91
CA ILE A 158 2.16 3.25 -3.36
C ILE A 158 3.50 3.50 -4.05
N ALA A 159 3.57 4.46 -4.98
CA ALA A 159 4.82 4.81 -5.65
C ALA A 159 5.91 5.24 -4.65
N ARG A 160 5.53 6.06 -3.66
CA ARG A 160 6.42 6.49 -2.57
C ARG A 160 6.91 5.30 -1.74
N ALA A 161 6.03 4.34 -1.41
CA ALA A 161 6.39 3.15 -0.67
C ALA A 161 7.36 2.25 -1.45
N ILE A 162 7.11 2.06 -2.75
CA ILE A 162 7.98 1.30 -3.64
C ILE A 162 9.37 1.94 -3.72
N ARG A 163 9.45 3.24 -3.99
CA ARG A 163 10.72 3.97 -4.01
C ARG A 163 11.47 3.85 -2.70
N ALA A 164 10.78 4.03 -1.58
CA ALA A 164 11.39 3.93 -0.26
C ALA A 164 11.93 2.53 0.03
N ALA A 165 11.23 1.47 -0.41
CA ALA A 165 11.67 0.09 -0.17
C ALA A 165 12.97 -0.27 -0.88
N VAL A 166 13.21 0.26 -2.08
CA VAL A 166 14.35 -0.13 -2.93
C VAL A 166 15.49 0.89 -2.97
N SER A 167 15.25 2.18 -2.70
CA SER A 167 16.27 3.22 -2.81
C SER A 167 17.31 3.14 -1.69
N GLY A 168 18.58 3.45 -2.00
CA GLY A 168 19.68 3.39 -1.05
C GLY A 168 19.82 1.99 -0.43
N ARG A 169 19.87 1.91 0.92
CA ARG A 169 19.79 0.62 1.61
C ARG A 169 18.35 0.10 1.55
N PRO A 170 18.05 -1.01 0.86
CA PRO A 170 16.70 -1.57 0.81
C PRO A 170 16.17 -1.94 2.21
N GLY A 171 14.87 -2.09 2.34
CA GLY A 171 14.28 -2.48 3.63
C GLY A 171 12.77 -2.54 3.62
N GLY A 172 12.20 -2.91 4.74
CA GLY A 172 10.77 -2.96 4.95
C GLY A 172 10.15 -1.56 5.03
N VAL A 173 9.04 -1.37 4.36
CA VAL A 173 8.22 -0.15 4.39
C VAL A 173 6.82 -0.51 4.84
N TYR A 174 6.23 0.31 5.66
CA TYR A 174 4.85 0.18 6.09
C TYR A 174 3.96 1.21 5.38
N LEU A 175 2.86 0.75 4.83
CA LEU A 175 1.83 1.59 4.23
C LEU A 175 0.50 1.36 4.95
N ASP A 176 0.08 2.36 5.69
CA ASP A 176 -1.15 2.38 6.47
C ASP A 176 -2.30 2.88 5.58
N MET A 177 -3.35 2.06 5.45
CA MET A 177 -4.47 2.31 4.56
C MET A 177 -5.78 2.26 5.34
N PRO A 178 -6.32 3.40 5.81
CA PRO A 178 -7.62 3.43 6.46
C PRO A 178 -8.71 2.72 5.67
N ALA A 179 -9.53 1.92 6.35
CA ALA A 179 -10.48 0.99 5.72
C ALA A 179 -11.46 1.67 4.76
N LYS A 180 -11.91 2.88 5.09
CA LYS A 180 -12.82 3.66 4.22
C LYS A 180 -12.27 3.94 2.83
N LEU A 181 -10.93 4.04 2.70
CA LEU A 181 -10.31 4.41 1.43
C LEU A 181 -10.44 3.31 0.37
N PHE A 182 -10.58 2.05 0.78
CA PHE A 182 -10.66 0.94 -0.17
C PHE A 182 -11.89 1.00 -1.07
N ALA A 183 -13.06 1.30 -0.51
CA ALA A 183 -14.33 1.34 -1.25
C ALA A 183 -14.77 2.76 -1.61
N GLN A 184 -13.98 3.78 -1.30
CA GLN A 184 -14.33 5.16 -1.60
C GLN A 184 -14.37 5.39 -3.10
N ALA A 185 -15.48 5.94 -3.60
CA ALA A 185 -15.62 6.34 -5.00
C ALA A 185 -14.75 7.57 -5.30
N ILE A 186 -14.07 7.56 -6.43
CA ILE A 186 -13.13 8.59 -6.87
C ILE A 186 -13.39 8.88 -8.35
N ASP A 187 -13.23 10.12 -8.76
CA ASP A 187 -13.24 10.50 -10.16
C ASP A 187 -12.06 9.83 -10.90
N SER A 188 -12.36 9.07 -11.96
CA SER A 188 -11.35 8.30 -12.71
C SER A 188 -10.26 9.18 -13.32
N ALA A 189 -10.59 10.39 -13.76
CA ALA A 189 -9.60 11.31 -14.33
C ALA A 189 -8.64 11.81 -13.24
N LEU A 190 -9.17 12.14 -12.06
CA LEU A 190 -8.36 12.54 -10.91
C LEU A 190 -7.47 11.38 -10.44
N ALA A 191 -8.02 10.17 -10.33
CA ALA A 191 -7.28 8.97 -9.93
C ALA A 191 -6.12 8.66 -10.90
N LYS A 192 -6.35 8.70 -12.20
CA LYS A 192 -5.32 8.46 -13.22
C LYS A 192 -4.14 9.44 -13.13
N ASN A 193 -4.39 10.68 -12.76
CA ASN A 193 -3.35 11.71 -12.61
C ASN A 193 -2.40 11.44 -11.42
N THR A 194 -2.80 10.60 -10.46
CA THR A 194 -1.98 10.26 -9.29
C THR A 194 -1.23 8.94 -9.44
N LEU A 195 -1.48 8.19 -10.53
CA LEU A 195 -0.76 6.96 -10.85
C LEU A 195 0.66 7.28 -11.32
N ILE A 196 1.65 6.90 -10.54
CA ILE A 196 3.07 7.14 -10.80
C ILE A 196 3.80 5.81 -10.90
N SER A 197 4.59 5.65 -11.97
CA SER A 197 5.53 4.54 -12.10
C SER A 197 6.88 4.97 -11.52
N ASP A 198 7.23 4.41 -10.37
CA ASP A 198 8.54 4.62 -9.72
C ASP A 198 9.48 3.43 -9.91
N PHE A 199 9.13 2.56 -10.84
CA PHE A 199 9.94 1.40 -11.15
C PHE A 199 11.29 1.84 -11.73
N LEU A 200 12.34 1.74 -10.92
CA LEU A 200 13.71 1.86 -11.41
C LEU A 200 14.06 0.56 -12.15
N PRO A 201 14.52 0.63 -13.43
CA PRO A 201 14.93 -0.56 -14.13
C PRO A 201 16.06 -1.28 -13.36
N ALA A 202 16.13 -2.61 -13.50
CA ALA A 202 17.05 -3.50 -12.79
C ALA A 202 18.55 -3.18 -12.89
N SER A 203 18.93 -2.13 -13.63
CA SER A 203 20.30 -1.63 -13.78
C SER A 203 20.80 -0.74 -12.62
N ALA A 204 19.93 -0.31 -11.71
CA ALA A 204 20.40 0.32 -10.49
C ALA A 204 20.95 -0.78 -9.56
N SER A 205 22.24 -1.07 -9.68
CA SER A 205 22.97 -2.01 -8.84
C SER A 205 22.75 -1.67 -7.37
N ILE A 206 21.93 -2.48 -6.70
CA ILE A 206 21.81 -2.44 -5.25
C ILE A 206 23.12 -2.96 -4.70
N VAL A 207 24.05 -2.07 -4.44
CA VAL A 207 25.27 -2.40 -3.67
C VAL A 207 24.83 -2.58 -2.23
N CYS A 208 24.43 -3.79 -1.88
CA CYS A 208 24.45 -4.24 -0.51
C CYS A 208 25.92 -4.33 -0.12
N GLY A 209 26.47 -3.22 0.41
CA GLY A 209 27.85 -3.21 0.87
C GLY A 209 28.04 -4.31 1.92
N ASN A 210 28.81 -5.35 1.57
CA ASN A 210 29.36 -6.31 2.50
C ASN A 210 30.29 -5.57 3.48
N SER A 211 29.72 -4.94 4.50
CA SER A 211 30.45 -4.36 5.63
C SER A 211 30.66 -5.38 6.75
N LEU A 212 30.95 -6.63 6.40
CA LEU A 212 31.39 -7.66 7.37
C LEU A 212 32.86 -8.05 7.20
N ALA A 213 33.62 -7.33 6.36
CA ALA A 213 35.07 -7.52 6.29
C ALA A 213 35.75 -6.36 7.04
N GLY A 214 36.12 -6.58 8.32
CA GLY A 214 37.06 -5.69 8.97
C GLY A 214 36.80 -5.34 10.43
N ARG A 215 36.60 -6.33 11.30
CA ARG A 215 37.00 -6.21 12.70
C ARG A 215 37.77 -7.46 13.12
N SER A 216 39.00 -7.54 12.67
CA SER A 216 40.06 -8.29 13.35
C SER A 216 41.03 -7.27 13.95
N ARG A 217 41.11 -7.29 15.26
CA ARG A 217 42.01 -6.71 16.28
C ARG A 217 41.39 -5.64 17.14
#